data_4bc3a15082b5970da8d660efc1400a08
#
_entry.id   4bc3a15082b5970da8d660efc1400a08
#
_cell.length_a   1.000
_cell.length_b   1.000
_cell.length_c   1.000
_cell.angle_alpha   90.00
_cell.angle_beta   90.00
_cell.angle_gamma   90.00
#
_symmetry.space_group_name_H-M   'P 1'
#
loop_
_entity.id
_entity.type
_entity.pdbx_description
1 polymer ?
#
loop_
_entity_poly.entity_id
_entity_poly.type
_entity_poly.pdbx_seq_one_letter_code
_entity_poly.pdbx_strand_id
1 'polypeptide(L)'
;MLSNDVSQAACDALLLTPKGRIIAPLRVLRRAPDDFLLLTEPGLGETVRVSLLRARFAAKCELEREDHSSVLLWSDDFAAAEERLDADVAPTVSDEELERARIEAGLPAWGKDLDDSILPAEAGLDRTHISFTKGCYPGQEPVARLHYRGHPNRLLRIVDVESAQAGDELRHGEKVVGRITSAVPCVALGYVRREVPDEAELTVGAQLGFARLRKQTLDAEPLPRKVARRAERG
;
A
#
# COMPACT_ATOMS: atom_id res chain seq x y z
N MET A 1 17.25 9.05 0.24
CA MET A 1 15.93 9.63 0.49
C MET A 1 14.81 8.59 0.53
N LEU A 2 14.75 7.67 -0.39
CA LEU A 2 13.73 6.63 -0.42
C LEU A 2 14.02 5.52 0.58
N SER A 3 12.99 4.83 1.06
CA SER A 3 13.09 3.81 2.11
C SER A 3 13.69 2.48 1.65
N ASN A 4 13.77 2.22 0.34
CA ASN A 4 14.29 0.96 -0.21
C ASN A 4 15.57 1.13 -1.01
N ASP A 5 16.23 0.03 -1.33
CA ASP A 5 17.45 0.01 -2.13
C ASP A 5 17.10 0.12 -3.63
N VAL A 6 17.49 1.23 -4.23
CA VAL A 6 17.25 1.56 -5.63
C VAL A 6 18.37 1.08 -6.57
N SER A 7 19.30 0.29 -6.11
CA SER A 7 20.36 -0.29 -6.95
C SER A 7 19.83 -1.38 -7.89
N GLN A 8 18.68 -1.96 -7.56
CA GLN A 8 18.00 -2.96 -8.37
C GLN A 8 17.32 -2.33 -9.59
N ALA A 9 17.02 -3.14 -10.62
CA ALA A 9 16.33 -2.69 -11.83
C ALA A 9 14.94 -2.11 -11.54
N ALA A 10 14.25 -2.65 -10.53
CA ALA A 10 12.99 -2.12 -10.04
C ALA A 10 12.83 -2.43 -8.54
N CYS A 11 12.24 -1.50 -7.79
CA CYS A 11 11.87 -1.73 -6.39
C CYS A 11 10.67 -0.86 -6.00
N ASP A 12 9.91 -1.33 -5.01
CA ASP A 12 8.92 -0.50 -4.34
C ASP A 12 9.59 0.22 -3.17
N ALA A 13 9.20 1.45 -2.94
CA ALA A 13 9.77 2.28 -1.90
C ALA A 13 8.70 3.21 -1.31
N LEU A 14 9.01 3.83 -0.19
CA LEU A 14 8.20 4.88 0.40
C LEU A 14 8.99 6.16 0.49
N LEU A 15 8.32 7.26 0.25
CA LEU A 15 8.75 8.56 0.70
C LEU A 15 8.11 8.80 2.07
N LEU A 16 8.94 9.05 3.07
CA LEU A 16 8.51 9.13 4.46
C LEU A 16 8.81 10.50 5.08
N THR A 17 7.97 10.89 6.03
CA THR A 17 8.26 12.00 6.94
C THR A 17 9.34 11.60 7.93
N PRO A 18 10.01 12.56 8.62
CA PRO A 18 10.94 12.25 9.71
C PRO A 18 10.31 11.43 10.86
N LYS A 19 8.98 11.45 10.98
CA LYS A 19 8.22 10.65 11.96
C LYS A 19 7.87 9.24 11.47
N GLY A 20 8.33 8.85 10.27
CA GLY A 20 8.06 7.54 9.67
C GLY A 20 6.66 7.36 9.09
N ARG A 21 5.90 8.45 8.89
CA ARG A 21 4.59 8.44 8.21
C ARG A 21 4.76 8.46 6.71
N ILE A 22 3.84 7.85 5.99
CA ILE A 22 3.88 7.75 4.52
C ILE A 22 3.51 9.11 3.92
N ILE A 23 4.39 9.65 3.05
CA ILE A 23 4.09 10.79 2.17
C ILE A 23 3.55 10.27 0.84
N ALA A 24 4.22 9.26 0.28
CA ALA A 24 3.81 8.63 -0.96
C ALA A 24 4.39 7.21 -1.09
N PRO A 25 3.62 6.24 -1.56
CA PRO A 25 4.14 4.99 -2.10
C PRO A 25 4.75 5.26 -3.49
N LEU A 26 5.86 4.58 -3.77
CA LEU A 26 6.61 4.75 -5.01
C LEU A 26 7.00 3.40 -5.58
N ARG A 27 6.91 3.27 -6.90
CA ARG A 27 7.64 2.26 -7.64
C ARG A 27 8.80 2.93 -8.37
N VAL A 28 10.00 2.44 -8.14
CA VAL A 28 11.23 2.97 -8.71
C VAL A 28 11.69 2.01 -9.80
N LEU A 29 11.83 2.53 -11.01
CA LEU A 29 12.39 1.82 -12.16
C LEU A 29 13.73 2.46 -12.51
N ARG A 30 14.78 1.69 -12.51
CA ARG A 30 16.11 2.16 -12.91
C ARG A 30 16.28 1.95 -14.41
N ARG A 31 16.26 3.05 -15.19
CA ARG A 31 16.43 3.04 -16.65
C ARG A 31 17.91 3.03 -17.07
N ALA A 32 18.76 3.68 -16.27
CA ALA A 32 20.21 3.72 -16.47
C ALA A 32 20.93 3.87 -15.11
N PRO A 33 22.27 3.83 -15.03
CA PRO A 33 23.01 3.97 -13.76
C PRO A 33 22.62 5.20 -12.93
N ASP A 34 22.25 6.30 -13.57
CA ASP A 34 21.90 7.61 -13.01
C ASP A 34 20.53 8.13 -13.47
N ASP A 35 19.72 7.29 -14.12
CA ASP A 35 18.38 7.61 -14.59
C ASP A 35 17.33 6.70 -13.94
N PHE A 36 16.35 7.32 -13.24
CA PHE A 36 15.31 6.63 -12.48
C PHE A 36 13.94 7.20 -12.81
N LEU A 37 13.01 6.34 -13.15
CA LEU A 37 11.59 6.68 -13.21
C LEU A 37 10.94 6.34 -11.87
N LEU A 38 10.26 7.32 -11.29
CA LEU A 38 9.53 7.21 -10.02
C LEU A 38 8.04 7.28 -10.30
N LEU A 39 7.39 6.13 -10.28
CA LEU A 39 5.93 6.05 -10.41
C LEU A 39 5.28 6.22 -9.04
N THR A 40 4.22 6.98 -8.98
CA THR A 40 3.43 7.18 -7.75
C THR A 40 1.94 7.27 -8.09
N GLU A 41 1.12 7.30 -7.07
CA GLU A 41 -0.32 7.44 -7.22
C GLU A 41 -0.71 8.76 -7.91
N PRO A 42 -1.77 8.78 -8.73
CA PRO A 42 -2.29 10.01 -9.30
C PRO A 42 -2.51 11.10 -8.26
N GLY A 43 -2.08 12.32 -8.57
CA GLY A 43 -2.16 13.48 -7.66
C GLY A 43 -0.99 13.60 -6.67
N LEU A 44 -0.13 12.59 -6.48
CA LEU A 44 1.02 12.68 -5.59
C LEU A 44 2.31 13.15 -6.28
N GLY A 45 2.37 13.19 -7.60
CA GLY A 45 3.59 13.50 -8.35
C GLY A 45 4.24 14.82 -7.93
N GLU A 46 3.48 15.90 -7.78
CA GLU A 46 4.03 17.20 -7.33
C GLU A 46 4.48 17.15 -5.87
N THR A 47 3.78 16.46 -4.99
CA THR A 47 4.17 16.25 -3.59
C THR A 47 5.50 15.51 -3.49
N VAL A 48 5.68 14.47 -4.30
CA VAL A 48 6.94 13.71 -4.41
C VAL A 48 8.05 14.61 -4.93
N ARG A 49 7.82 15.31 -6.06
CA ARG A 49 8.80 16.22 -6.68
C ARG A 49 9.28 17.28 -5.70
N VAL A 50 8.37 17.98 -5.04
CA VAL A 50 8.71 19.02 -4.05
C VAL A 50 9.48 18.46 -2.87
N SER A 51 9.09 17.29 -2.38
CA SER A 51 9.78 16.64 -1.25
C SER A 51 11.20 16.24 -1.61
N LEU A 52 11.42 15.69 -2.80
CA LEU A 52 12.73 15.33 -3.30
C LEU A 52 13.61 16.56 -3.56
N LEU A 53 13.05 17.63 -4.16
CA LEU A 53 13.76 18.88 -4.39
C LEU A 53 14.25 19.52 -3.08
N ARG A 54 13.41 19.52 -2.05
CA ARG A 54 13.78 20.05 -0.72
C ARG A 54 14.94 19.31 -0.08
N ALA A 55 15.03 18.02 -0.34
CA ALA A 55 16.00 17.16 0.30
C ALA A 55 17.23 16.83 -0.56
N ARG A 56 17.30 17.31 -1.80
CA ARG A 56 18.47 17.05 -2.66
C ARG A 56 19.76 17.73 -2.20
N PHE A 57 19.66 18.79 -1.36
CA PHE A 57 20.80 19.60 -0.89
C PHE A 57 21.74 19.98 -2.04
N ALA A 58 22.99 19.51 -1.98
CA ALA A 58 24.02 19.73 -2.99
C ALA A 58 24.05 18.67 -4.10
N ALA A 59 23.14 17.69 -4.10
CA ALA A 59 23.10 16.69 -5.15
C ALA A 59 22.70 17.32 -6.49
N LYS A 60 23.51 17.08 -7.52
CA LYS A 60 23.21 17.51 -8.90
C LYS A 60 22.25 16.48 -9.50
N CYS A 61 20.95 16.69 -9.32
CA CYS A 61 19.92 15.89 -9.97
C CYS A 61 18.83 16.81 -10.54
N GLU A 62 18.29 16.41 -11.65
CA GLU A 62 17.13 17.01 -12.30
C GLU A 62 15.90 16.15 -11.99
N LEU A 63 14.75 16.77 -11.86
CA LEU A 63 13.49 16.09 -11.57
C LEU A 63 12.46 16.62 -12.56
N GLU A 64 12.19 15.83 -13.57
CA GLU A 64 11.22 16.12 -14.60
C GLU A 64 9.94 15.31 -14.37
N ARG A 65 8.81 15.82 -14.81
CA ARG A 65 7.56 15.11 -14.80
C ARG A 65 7.41 14.38 -16.13
N GLU A 66 7.09 13.10 -16.03
CA GLU A 66 6.66 12.27 -17.15
C GLU A 66 5.28 11.71 -16.83
N ASP A 67 4.41 11.68 -17.84
CA ASP A 67 3.07 11.10 -17.71
C ASP A 67 3.06 9.74 -18.42
N HIS A 68 2.73 8.69 -17.67
CA HIS A 68 2.68 7.32 -18.17
C HIS A 68 1.32 6.70 -17.85
N SER A 69 0.80 5.91 -18.77
CA SER A 69 -0.29 4.98 -18.50
C SER A 69 0.29 3.64 -18.04
N SER A 70 -0.42 2.92 -17.19
CA SER A 70 -0.02 1.56 -16.86
C SER A 70 -1.17 0.56 -17.01
N VAL A 71 -0.83 -0.64 -17.44
CA VAL A 71 -1.75 -1.76 -17.59
C VAL A 71 -1.28 -2.90 -16.70
N LEU A 72 -2.20 -3.47 -15.94
CA LEU A 72 -1.96 -4.67 -15.18
C LEU A 72 -2.44 -5.88 -15.97
N LEU A 73 -1.58 -6.87 -16.04
CA LEU A 73 -1.87 -8.17 -16.62
C LEU A 73 -1.79 -9.22 -15.51
N TRP A 74 -2.86 -9.91 -15.23
CA TRP A 74 -2.87 -11.03 -14.27
C TRP A 74 -3.76 -12.17 -14.79
N SER A 75 -3.52 -13.38 -14.31
CA SER A 75 -4.39 -14.54 -14.45
C SER A 75 -5.14 -14.80 -13.14
N ASP A 76 -5.17 -16.02 -12.65
CA ASP A 76 -5.92 -16.41 -11.45
C ASP A 76 -5.38 -15.80 -10.14
N ASP A 77 -4.07 -15.50 -10.11
CA ASP A 77 -3.45 -14.86 -8.96
C ASP A 77 -3.14 -13.39 -9.23
N PHE A 78 -3.95 -12.50 -8.68
CA PHE A 78 -3.67 -11.08 -8.71
C PHE A 78 -2.33 -10.75 -8.05
N ALA A 79 -1.74 -11.58 -7.15
CA ALA A 79 -0.40 -11.44 -6.60
C ALA A 79 0.72 -11.64 -7.64
N ALA A 80 0.46 -12.19 -8.83
CA ALA A 80 1.40 -12.34 -9.93
C ALA A 80 1.16 -11.37 -11.11
N ALA A 81 0.42 -10.25 -10.92
CA ALA A 81 0.16 -9.29 -11.99
C ALA A 81 1.46 -8.63 -12.47
N GLU A 82 1.61 -8.52 -13.75
CA GLU A 82 2.68 -7.80 -14.42
C GLU A 82 2.19 -6.39 -14.78
N GLU A 83 2.93 -5.37 -14.38
CA GLU A 83 2.67 -4.00 -14.83
C GLU A 83 3.45 -3.68 -16.08
N ARG A 84 2.76 -3.16 -17.09
CA ARG A 84 3.36 -2.64 -18.33
C ARG A 84 3.00 -1.18 -18.49
N LEU A 85 4.02 -0.35 -18.67
CA LEU A 85 3.85 1.07 -18.97
C LEU A 85 3.56 1.27 -20.44
N ASP A 86 2.67 2.24 -20.73
CA ASP A 86 2.32 2.72 -22.06
C ASP A 86 1.93 1.60 -23.05
N ALA A 87 1.42 0.49 -22.52
CA ALA A 87 0.95 -0.60 -23.34
C ALA A 87 -0.42 -0.28 -23.95
N ASP A 88 -0.54 -0.43 -25.24
CA ASP A 88 -1.81 -0.27 -25.98
C ASP A 88 -2.65 -1.56 -25.86
N VAL A 89 -3.22 -1.75 -24.66
CA VAL A 89 -4.08 -2.88 -24.34
C VAL A 89 -5.36 -2.36 -23.72
N ALA A 90 -6.50 -2.73 -24.32
CA ALA A 90 -7.80 -2.38 -23.79
C ALA A 90 -8.08 -3.14 -22.48
N PRO A 91 -8.71 -2.49 -21.48
CA PRO A 91 -9.15 -3.17 -20.26
C PRO A 91 -10.15 -4.29 -20.58
N THR A 92 -9.97 -5.47 -19.96
CA THR A 92 -10.88 -6.62 -20.11
C THR A 92 -11.69 -6.87 -18.84
N VAL A 93 -11.41 -6.12 -17.77
CA VAL A 93 -12.08 -6.22 -16.47
C VAL A 93 -12.66 -4.87 -16.08
N SER A 94 -13.75 -4.90 -15.32
CA SER A 94 -14.36 -3.70 -14.74
C SER A 94 -13.57 -3.15 -13.56
N ASP A 95 -13.84 -1.90 -13.20
CA ASP A 95 -13.25 -1.27 -12.01
C ASP A 95 -13.63 -2.02 -10.72
N GLU A 96 -14.84 -2.62 -10.67
CA GLU A 96 -15.28 -3.42 -9.52
C GLU A 96 -14.50 -4.73 -9.40
N GLU A 97 -14.25 -5.41 -10.51
CA GLU A 97 -13.43 -6.64 -10.54
C GLU A 97 -11.99 -6.35 -10.14
N LEU A 98 -11.44 -5.24 -10.61
CA LEU A 98 -10.11 -4.79 -10.22
C LEU A 98 -10.04 -4.47 -8.72
N GLU A 99 -11.02 -3.76 -8.19
CA GLU A 99 -11.10 -3.41 -6.78
C GLU A 99 -11.25 -4.66 -5.91
N ARG A 100 -12.08 -5.62 -6.33
CA ARG A 100 -12.21 -6.93 -5.68
C ARG A 100 -10.88 -7.66 -5.62
N ALA A 101 -10.19 -7.79 -6.75
CA ALA A 101 -8.89 -8.47 -6.83
C ALA A 101 -7.85 -7.82 -5.90
N ARG A 102 -7.83 -6.49 -5.84
CA ARG A 102 -6.96 -5.71 -4.94
C ARG A 102 -7.25 -6.02 -3.46
N ILE A 103 -8.54 -5.99 -3.07
CA ILE A 103 -8.98 -6.23 -1.69
C ILE A 103 -8.67 -7.67 -1.29
N GLU A 104 -8.97 -8.64 -2.15
CA GLU A 104 -8.69 -10.07 -1.90
C GLU A 104 -7.19 -10.37 -1.79
N ALA A 105 -6.35 -9.62 -2.49
CA ALA A 105 -4.90 -9.68 -2.35
C ALA A 105 -4.34 -8.92 -1.13
N GLY A 106 -5.19 -8.19 -0.39
CA GLY A 106 -4.77 -7.41 0.78
C GLY A 106 -3.93 -6.19 0.43
N LEU A 107 -4.01 -5.69 -0.80
CA LEU A 107 -3.19 -4.57 -1.26
C LEU A 107 -3.85 -3.23 -0.93
N PRO A 108 -3.20 -2.36 -0.12
CA PRO A 108 -3.75 -1.06 0.22
C PRO A 108 -3.67 -0.08 -0.96
N ALA A 109 -4.67 0.81 -1.06
CA ALA A 109 -4.71 1.90 -2.02
C ALA A 109 -4.59 3.25 -1.33
N TRP A 110 -3.86 4.19 -1.95
CA TRP A 110 -3.77 5.57 -1.47
C TRP A 110 -5.13 6.28 -1.54
N GLY A 111 -5.43 7.05 -0.51
CA GLY A 111 -6.71 7.77 -0.38
C GLY A 111 -7.89 6.91 0.04
N LYS A 112 -7.70 5.58 0.15
CA LYS A 112 -8.69 4.64 0.70
C LYS A 112 -8.14 4.00 1.98
N ASP A 113 -7.09 3.21 1.85
CA ASP A 113 -6.46 2.44 2.93
C ASP A 113 -5.20 3.11 3.45
N LEU A 114 -4.57 3.95 2.65
CA LEU A 114 -3.34 4.69 2.98
C LEU A 114 -3.58 6.19 2.93
N ASP A 115 -3.01 6.88 3.91
CA ASP A 115 -2.89 8.32 4.00
C ASP A 115 -1.61 8.71 4.79
N ASP A 116 -1.43 10.00 5.06
CA ASP A 116 -0.29 10.54 5.79
C ASP A 116 -0.30 10.24 7.31
N SER A 117 -1.34 9.59 7.81
CA SER A 117 -1.46 9.15 9.20
C SER A 117 -0.96 7.72 9.42
N ILE A 118 -0.76 6.95 8.34
CA ILE A 118 -0.44 5.51 8.41
C ILE A 118 1.07 5.28 8.56
N LEU A 119 1.42 4.31 9.41
CA LEU A 119 2.79 3.78 9.49
C LEU A 119 2.94 2.61 8.50
N PRO A 120 4.10 2.45 7.84
CA PRO A 120 4.33 1.34 6.91
C PRO A 120 3.98 -0.04 7.48
N ALA A 121 4.36 -0.31 8.73
CA ALA A 121 4.08 -1.58 9.39
C ALA A 121 2.58 -1.83 9.69
N GLU A 122 1.76 -0.77 9.80
CA GLU A 122 0.31 -0.93 9.96
C GLU A 122 -0.33 -1.51 8.69
N ALA A 123 0.20 -1.14 7.53
CA ALA A 123 -0.27 -1.57 6.22
C ALA A 123 0.51 -2.76 5.62
N GLY A 124 1.47 -3.32 6.37
CA GLY A 124 2.32 -4.42 5.89
C GLY A 124 3.37 -4.02 4.85
N LEU A 125 3.54 -2.71 4.58
CA LEU A 125 4.45 -2.19 3.57
C LEU A 125 5.94 -2.20 4.01
N ASP A 126 6.21 -2.39 5.28
CA ASP A 126 7.57 -2.49 5.81
C ASP A 126 8.34 -3.72 5.29
N ARG A 127 7.63 -4.75 4.81
CA ARG A 127 8.23 -5.97 4.26
C ARG A 127 8.66 -5.82 2.79
N THR A 128 8.00 -5.01 2.02
CA THR A 128 8.19 -4.90 0.56
C THR A 128 8.78 -3.57 0.13
N HIS A 129 8.49 -2.50 0.86
CA HIS A 129 8.84 -1.14 0.47
C HIS A 129 10.02 -0.55 1.28
N ILE A 130 10.56 -1.31 2.25
CA ILE A 130 11.62 -0.83 3.14
C ILE A 130 12.80 -1.78 3.16
N SER A 131 13.99 -1.21 2.98
CA SER A 131 15.25 -1.92 3.24
C SER A 131 15.79 -1.50 4.61
N PHE A 132 16.02 -2.49 5.47
CA PHE A 132 16.62 -2.29 6.78
C PHE A 132 18.15 -2.36 6.75
N THR A 133 18.75 -2.66 5.59
CA THR A 133 20.20 -2.83 5.42
C THR A 133 20.85 -1.71 4.60
N LYS A 134 20.04 -0.89 3.91
CA LYS A 134 20.57 0.26 3.15
C LYS A 134 20.96 1.44 4.04
N GLY A 135 21.66 2.42 3.45
CA GLY A 135 22.01 3.69 4.12
C GLY A 135 20.80 4.53 4.56
N CYS A 136 21.06 5.60 5.31
CA CYS A 136 20.04 6.40 5.97
C CYS A 136 19.01 7.03 5.03
N TYR A 137 17.78 7.13 5.51
CA TYR A 137 16.66 7.83 4.86
C TYR A 137 15.77 8.52 5.92
N PRO A 138 14.99 9.56 5.55
CA PRO A 138 14.08 10.21 6.49
C PRO A 138 13.07 9.22 7.07
N GLY A 139 12.87 9.27 8.39
CA GLY A 139 11.93 8.37 9.09
C GLY A 139 12.45 6.97 9.40
N GLN A 140 13.73 6.67 9.11
CA GLN A 140 14.31 5.35 9.38
C GLN A 140 14.27 4.98 10.88
N GLU A 141 14.57 5.91 11.77
CA GLU A 141 14.64 5.60 13.22
C GLU A 141 13.32 5.09 13.80
N PRO A 142 12.17 5.80 13.66
CA PRO A 142 10.91 5.28 14.16
C PRO A 142 10.46 4.00 13.45
N VAL A 143 10.75 3.84 12.15
CA VAL A 143 10.44 2.62 11.40
C VAL A 143 11.28 1.44 11.90
N ALA A 144 12.59 1.59 12.01
CA ALA A 144 13.48 0.55 12.51
C ALA A 144 13.16 0.19 13.97
N ARG A 145 12.86 1.17 14.82
CA ARG A 145 12.44 0.93 16.21
C ARG A 145 11.18 0.08 16.28
N LEU A 146 10.18 0.38 15.43
CA LEU A 146 8.94 -0.39 15.39
C LEU A 146 9.20 -1.83 14.91
N HIS A 147 10.05 -2.00 13.91
CA HIS A 147 10.41 -3.31 13.35
C HIS A 147 11.18 -4.20 14.34
N TYR A 148 12.23 -3.66 14.99
CA TYR A 148 13.12 -4.47 15.84
C TYR A 148 12.69 -4.57 17.30
N ARG A 149 11.94 -3.60 17.84
CA ARG A 149 11.67 -3.48 19.28
C ARG A 149 10.21 -3.21 19.61
N GLY A 150 9.34 -3.22 18.63
CA GLY A 150 7.94 -2.90 18.80
C GLY A 150 7.04 -3.68 17.87
N HIS A 151 5.83 -3.22 17.80
CA HIS A 151 4.81 -3.70 16.86
C HIS A 151 3.75 -2.61 16.66
N PRO A 152 3.07 -2.58 15.51
CA PRO A 152 1.95 -1.67 15.31
C PRO A 152 0.77 -2.06 16.22
N ASN A 153 -0.01 -1.06 16.63
CA ASN A 153 -1.20 -1.29 17.46
C ASN A 153 -2.38 -1.85 16.65
N ARG A 154 -2.37 -1.65 15.35
CA ARG A 154 -3.38 -2.11 14.39
C ARG A 154 -2.72 -2.58 13.11
N LEU A 155 -3.39 -3.45 12.40
CA LEU A 155 -2.93 -4.01 11.13
C LEU A 155 -4.05 -3.92 10.11
N LEU A 156 -3.68 -3.65 8.86
CA LEU A 156 -4.60 -3.80 7.73
C LEU A 156 -4.88 -5.29 7.52
N ARG A 157 -6.14 -5.67 7.53
CA ARG A 157 -6.59 -7.06 7.44
C ARG A 157 -7.65 -7.21 6.36
N ILE A 158 -7.66 -8.38 5.73
CA ILE A 158 -8.77 -8.80 4.87
C ILE A 158 -9.87 -9.32 5.80
N VAL A 159 -11.08 -8.86 5.55
CA VAL A 159 -12.27 -9.18 6.34
C VAL A 159 -13.33 -9.75 5.42
N ASP A 160 -13.77 -10.99 5.67
CA ASP A 160 -14.95 -11.55 5.05
C ASP A 160 -16.19 -10.95 5.72
N VAL A 161 -17.09 -10.40 4.92
CA VAL A 161 -18.30 -9.70 5.37
C VAL A 161 -19.47 -10.10 4.49
N GLU A 162 -20.70 -9.99 4.99
CA GLU A 162 -21.88 -10.10 4.12
C GLU A 162 -22.06 -8.80 3.32
N SER A 163 -21.95 -7.68 4.00
CA SER A 163 -22.00 -6.32 3.43
C SER A 163 -21.23 -5.36 4.34
N ALA A 164 -20.47 -4.45 3.76
CA ALA A 164 -19.79 -3.39 4.49
C ALA A 164 -19.55 -2.19 3.59
N GLN A 165 -19.31 -1.04 4.20
CA GLN A 165 -18.92 0.19 3.55
C GLN A 165 -17.65 0.77 4.19
N ALA A 166 -16.90 1.55 3.43
CA ALA A 166 -15.79 2.30 3.99
C ALA A 166 -16.27 3.22 5.13
N GLY A 167 -15.58 3.14 6.27
CA GLY A 167 -15.96 3.86 7.48
C GLY A 167 -16.72 3.03 8.51
N ASP A 168 -17.25 1.87 8.15
CA ASP A 168 -17.95 0.99 9.09
C ASP A 168 -17.03 0.53 10.22
N GLU A 169 -17.55 0.52 11.44
CA GLU A 169 -16.83 0.01 12.60
C GLU A 169 -16.85 -1.52 12.64
N LEU A 170 -15.72 -2.10 13.00
CA LEU A 170 -15.60 -3.50 13.38
C LEU A 170 -15.64 -3.62 14.90
N ARG A 171 -16.49 -4.51 15.41
CA ARG A 171 -16.69 -4.72 16.83
C ARG A 171 -16.45 -6.18 17.24
N HIS A 172 -15.87 -6.35 18.41
CA HIS A 172 -15.77 -7.62 19.12
C HIS A 172 -16.59 -7.47 20.41
N GLY A 173 -17.78 -8.03 20.42
CA GLY A 173 -18.81 -7.70 21.41
C GLY A 173 -19.19 -6.21 21.34
N GLU A 174 -19.16 -5.51 22.46
CA GLU A 174 -19.46 -4.08 22.53
C GLU A 174 -18.28 -3.17 22.15
N LYS A 175 -17.06 -3.72 22.08
CA LYS A 175 -15.84 -2.93 21.88
C LYS A 175 -15.56 -2.71 20.41
N VAL A 176 -15.35 -1.45 20.00
CA VAL A 176 -14.82 -1.11 18.68
C VAL A 176 -13.35 -1.53 18.60
N VAL A 177 -13.04 -2.43 17.68
CA VAL A 177 -11.71 -3.01 17.49
C VAL A 177 -11.08 -2.66 16.15
N GLY A 178 -11.83 -2.04 15.25
CA GLY A 178 -11.32 -1.69 13.93
C GLY A 178 -12.30 -0.85 13.11
N ARG A 179 -11.90 -0.57 11.87
CA ARG A 179 -12.71 0.16 10.89
C ARG A 179 -12.40 -0.34 9.49
N ILE A 180 -13.43 -0.48 8.67
CA ILE A 180 -13.34 -0.81 7.24
C ILE A 180 -12.82 0.42 6.48
N THR A 181 -11.91 0.21 5.54
CA THR A 181 -11.35 1.25 4.67
C THR A 181 -11.73 1.07 3.21
N SER A 182 -11.83 -0.17 2.75
CA SER A 182 -12.29 -0.53 1.40
C SER A 182 -13.21 -1.74 1.47
N ALA A 183 -14.26 -1.75 0.68
CA ALA A 183 -15.20 -2.89 0.63
C ALA A 183 -15.79 -3.07 -0.76
N VAL A 184 -16.01 -4.34 -1.11
CA VAL A 184 -16.86 -4.83 -2.20
C VAL A 184 -17.76 -5.95 -1.63
N PRO A 185 -18.81 -6.41 -2.31
CA PRO A 185 -19.62 -7.50 -1.80
C PRO A 185 -18.79 -8.69 -1.32
N CYS A 186 -19.06 -9.20 -0.13
CA CYS A 186 -18.45 -10.34 0.52
C CYS A 186 -17.00 -10.17 1.03
N VAL A 187 -16.30 -9.09 0.70
CA VAL A 187 -14.91 -8.89 1.16
C VAL A 187 -14.58 -7.41 1.38
N ALA A 188 -13.77 -7.14 2.39
CA ALA A 188 -13.34 -5.79 2.75
C ALA A 188 -11.87 -5.77 3.21
N LEU A 189 -11.26 -4.58 3.19
CA LEU A 189 -10.05 -4.26 3.95
C LEU A 189 -10.41 -3.35 5.12
N GLY A 190 -9.71 -3.53 6.24
CA GLY A 190 -9.90 -2.67 7.40
C GLY A 190 -8.71 -2.73 8.34
N TYR A 191 -8.48 -1.65 9.07
CA TYR A 191 -7.53 -1.63 10.16
C TYR A 191 -8.17 -2.22 11.40
N VAL A 192 -7.56 -3.28 11.92
CA VAL A 192 -8.03 -4.02 13.10
C VAL A 192 -6.94 -4.00 14.17
N ARG A 193 -7.33 -3.83 15.43
CA ARG A 193 -6.40 -3.89 16.57
C ARG A 193 -5.66 -5.23 16.57
N ARG A 194 -4.35 -5.18 16.80
CA ARG A 194 -3.49 -6.37 16.76
C ARG A 194 -3.87 -7.44 17.78
N GLU A 195 -4.44 -7.03 18.91
CA GLU A 195 -4.88 -7.94 19.98
C GLU A 195 -6.10 -8.80 19.63
N VAL A 196 -6.78 -8.52 18.51
CA VAL A 196 -7.95 -9.28 18.05
C VAL A 196 -7.48 -10.62 17.46
N PRO A 197 -7.90 -11.77 18.00
CA PRO A 197 -7.55 -13.07 17.43
C PRO A 197 -8.10 -13.27 16.03
N ASP A 198 -7.44 -14.06 15.21
CA ASP A 198 -7.89 -14.36 13.84
C ASP A 198 -9.23 -15.08 13.79
N GLU A 199 -9.54 -15.85 14.84
CA GLU A 199 -10.78 -16.62 14.98
C GLU A 199 -11.90 -15.84 15.69
N ALA A 200 -11.68 -14.54 16.02
CA ALA A 200 -12.68 -13.74 16.70
C ALA A 200 -13.93 -13.56 15.84
N GLU A 201 -15.08 -13.76 16.44
CA GLU A 201 -16.36 -13.38 15.84
C GLU A 201 -16.51 -11.86 15.96
N LEU A 202 -16.62 -11.21 14.82
CA LEU A 202 -16.76 -9.77 14.71
C LEU A 202 -18.12 -9.41 14.12
N THR A 203 -18.55 -8.21 14.39
CA THR A 203 -19.67 -7.57 13.72
C THR A 203 -19.22 -6.30 13.02
N VAL A 204 -19.91 -5.95 11.93
CA VAL A 204 -19.58 -4.79 11.09
C VAL A 204 -20.81 -3.90 10.86
N GLY A 205 -20.57 -2.59 10.85
CA GLY A 205 -21.59 -1.58 10.55
C GLY A 205 -22.67 -1.43 11.62
N ALA A 206 -23.62 -0.54 11.38
CA ALA A 206 -24.71 -0.22 12.31
C ALA A 206 -25.72 -1.37 12.48
N GLN A 207 -25.84 -2.25 11.49
CA GLN A 207 -26.75 -3.40 11.53
C GLN A 207 -26.11 -4.66 12.16
N LEU A 208 -24.88 -4.55 12.65
CA LEU A 208 -24.11 -5.64 13.26
C LEU A 208 -24.04 -6.89 12.38
N GLY A 209 -23.80 -6.70 11.08
CA GLY A 209 -23.56 -7.78 10.13
C GLY A 209 -22.36 -8.64 10.53
N PHE A 210 -22.34 -9.89 10.10
CA PHE A 210 -21.23 -10.81 10.39
C PHE A 210 -19.93 -10.35 9.73
N ALA A 211 -18.82 -10.48 10.45
CA ALA A 211 -17.48 -10.22 9.93
C ALA A 211 -16.45 -11.22 10.50
N ARG A 212 -15.52 -11.66 9.68
CA ARG A 212 -14.44 -12.58 10.05
C ARG A 212 -13.12 -12.18 9.42
N LEU A 213 -12.04 -12.20 10.20
CA LEU A 213 -10.70 -11.97 9.69
C LEU A 213 -10.22 -13.17 8.86
N ARG A 214 -9.68 -12.92 7.67
CA ARG A 214 -8.91 -13.95 6.96
C ARG A 214 -7.57 -14.13 7.66
N LYS A 215 -7.13 -15.39 7.83
CA LYS A 215 -5.78 -15.66 8.31
C LYS A 215 -4.77 -14.99 7.37
N GLN A 216 -3.94 -14.12 7.93
CA GLN A 216 -2.74 -13.69 7.22
C GLN A 216 -1.74 -14.83 7.35
N THR A 217 -1.33 -15.40 6.22
CA THR A 217 -0.18 -16.30 6.17
C THR A 217 1.06 -15.42 6.37
N LEU A 218 1.47 -15.24 7.63
CA LEU A 218 2.61 -14.40 8.02
C LEU A 218 3.94 -14.89 7.43
N ASP A 219 3.99 -16.13 6.95
CA ASP A 219 5.15 -16.81 6.37
C ASP A 219 5.09 -16.91 4.84
N ALA A 220 4.10 -16.30 4.17
CA ALA A 220 4.16 -16.18 2.74
C ALA A 220 5.37 -15.32 2.37
N GLU A 221 6.27 -15.86 1.55
CA GLU A 221 7.32 -15.07 0.89
C GLU A 221 6.69 -13.78 0.35
N PRO A 222 7.43 -12.65 0.37
CA PRO A 222 6.90 -11.39 -0.14
C PRO A 222 6.35 -11.62 -1.54
N LEU A 223 5.03 -11.48 -1.67
CA LEU A 223 4.33 -11.68 -2.92
C LEU A 223 4.95 -10.79 -4.00
N PRO A 224 5.23 -11.31 -5.18
CA PRO A 224 5.74 -10.51 -6.28
C PRO A 224 4.72 -9.41 -6.62
N ARG A 225 5.24 -8.28 -6.97
CA ARG A 225 4.65 -6.97 -7.13
C ARG A 225 3.46 -6.89 -8.07
N LYS A 226 2.56 -5.96 -7.79
CA LYS A 226 1.44 -5.61 -8.65
C LYS A 226 1.06 -4.14 -8.59
N VAL A 227 0.58 -3.63 -9.72
CA VAL A 227 0.01 -2.30 -9.84
C VAL A 227 -1.15 -2.31 -10.84
N ALA A 228 -2.24 -1.66 -10.51
CA ALA A 228 -3.42 -1.50 -11.36
C ALA A 228 -3.31 -0.28 -12.27
N ARG A 229 -4.01 -0.32 -13.42
CA ARG A 229 -4.14 0.84 -14.30
C ARG A 229 -4.97 1.92 -13.61
N ARG A 230 -4.46 3.13 -13.49
CA ARG A 230 -5.26 4.33 -13.30
C ARG A 230 -5.26 5.15 -14.58
N ALA A 231 -6.44 5.27 -15.17
CA ALA A 231 -6.68 6.28 -16.18
C ALA A 231 -6.59 7.65 -15.49
N GLU A 232 -5.76 8.54 -15.99
CA GLU A 232 -5.85 9.94 -15.62
C GLU A 232 -7.22 10.45 -16.05
N ARG A 233 -8.02 10.93 -15.10
CA ARG A 233 -9.11 11.83 -15.42
C ARG A 233 -8.53 13.23 -15.38
N GLY A 234 -8.59 13.89 -16.53
CA GLY A 234 -8.23 15.30 -16.74
C GLY A 234 -9.05 16.27 -15.87
#